data_b5d9e3f04b47ae75f980539897117412
#
_entry.id   b5d9e3f04b47ae75f980539897117412
#
_cell.length_a   1.000
_cell.length_b   1.000
_cell.length_c   1.000
_cell.angle_alpha   90.00
_cell.angle_beta   90.00
_cell.angle_gamma   90.00
#
_symmetry.space_group_name_H-M   'P 1'
#
loop_
_entity.id
_entity.type
_entity.pdbx_description
1 polymer ?
#
loop_
_entity_poly.entity_id
_entity_poly.type
_entity_poly.pdbx_seq_one_letter_code
_entity_poly.pdbx_strand_id
1 'polypeptide(L)'
;WYVWIFCQIADDFSYYWFHRANHEVRIFWAAHVVHHSSEYFNLGTGLRNGWFTLVYKPLFYMWMAAIGFHPVMMIVCLAIESLWQFQLHTQFLPKSKFLASFMNMHSHHSVHHSSRLEYLDKNHGGYLNIFDRVFGTFKEHDDHLENRFGVLSPPKSNHPWVVLTHEYAAIWRDVKAAKSFREGFMYMFGPPGWSPDGSRKTVRELQQELLEEAA
;
A
#
# COMPACT_ATOMS: atom_id res chain seq x y z
N TRP A 1 16.63 2.52 26.75
CA TRP A 1 16.66 3.10 25.38
C TRP A 1 16.56 2.02 24.30
N TYR A 2 17.24 0.88 24.44
CA TYR A 2 17.23 -0.18 23.40
C TYR A 2 15.84 -0.73 23.11
N VAL A 3 14.95 -0.80 24.10
CA VAL A 3 13.56 -1.26 23.91
C VAL A 3 12.80 -0.36 22.93
N TRP A 4 13.09 0.94 22.90
CA TRP A 4 12.52 1.87 21.95
C TRP A 4 12.96 1.57 20.51
N ILE A 5 14.24 1.23 20.30
CA ILE A 5 14.75 0.85 18.99
C ILE A 5 14.06 -0.43 18.51
N PHE A 6 13.96 -1.44 19.36
CA PHE A 6 13.26 -2.69 19.00
C PHE A 6 11.77 -2.46 18.74
N CYS A 7 11.10 -1.60 19.53
CA CYS A 7 9.71 -1.23 19.30
C CYS A 7 9.54 -0.55 17.95
N GLN A 8 10.44 0.37 17.58
CA GLN A 8 10.41 1.07 16.30
C GLN A 8 10.63 0.13 15.10
N ILE A 9 11.55 -0.84 15.20
CA ILE A 9 11.77 -1.85 14.17
C ILE A 9 10.55 -2.78 14.06
N ALA A 10 9.94 -3.15 15.17
CA ALA A 10 8.74 -3.97 15.21
C ALA A 10 7.53 -3.25 14.61
N ASP A 11 7.41 -1.93 14.88
CA ASP A 11 6.41 -1.05 14.29
C ASP A 11 6.56 -0.98 12.76
N ASP A 12 7.76 -0.72 12.25
CA ASP A 12 8.08 -0.67 10.82
C ASP A 12 7.82 -2.02 10.12
N PHE A 13 8.15 -3.14 10.78
CA PHE A 13 7.80 -4.48 10.30
C PHE A 13 6.28 -4.69 10.21
N SER A 14 5.54 -4.27 11.24
CA SER A 14 4.08 -4.34 11.26
C SER A 14 3.45 -3.47 10.18
N TYR A 15 4.01 -2.27 9.98
CA TYR A 15 3.58 -1.36 8.93
C TYR A 15 3.80 -1.97 7.54
N TYR A 16 4.98 -2.56 7.28
CA TYR A 16 5.28 -3.21 6.01
C TYR A 16 4.22 -4.27 5.66
N TRP A 17 3.90 -5.17 6.58
CA TRP A 17 2.91 -6.22 6.33
C TRP A 17 1.47 -5.68 6.24
N PHE A 18 1.12 -4.69 7.05
CA PHE A 18 -0.15 -3.98 6.93
C PHE A 18 -0.27 -3.32 5.55
N HIS A 19 0.74 -2.58 5.13
CA HIS A 19 0.73 -1.85 3.87
C HIS A 19 0.72 -2.79 2.67
N ARG A 20 1.56 -3.83 2.69
CA ARG A 20 1.57 -4.87 1.66
C ARG A 20 0.22 -5.60 1.56
N ALA A 21 -0.39 -5.97 2.68
CA ALA A 21 -1.71 -6.58 2.69
C ALA A 21 -2.79 -5.66 2.09
N ASN A 22 -2.68 -4.35 2.28
CA ASN A 22 -3.57 -3.38 1.66
C ASN A 22 -3.48 -3.38 0.13
N HIS A 23 -2.39 -3.80 -0.45
CA HIS A 23 -2.20 -3.93 -1.89
C HIS A 23 -2.56 -5.33 -2.42
N GLU A 24 -2.25 -6.38 -1.66
CA GLU A 24 -2.39 -7.76 -2.12
C GLU A 24 -3.75 -8.41 -1.77
N VAL A 25 -4.54 -7.80 -0.86
CA VAL A 25 -5.84 -8.34 -0.42
C VAL A 25 -6.96 -7.34 -0.72
N ARG A 26 -7.90 -7.73 -1.57
CA ARG A 26 -8.87 -6.80 -2.16
C ARG A 26 -9.76 -6.06 -1.14
N ILE A 27 -10.17 -6.70 -0.05
CA ILE A 27 -10.98 -6.01 0.98
C ILE A 27 -10.18 -4.91 1.70
N PHE A 28 -8.86 -5.08 1.87
CA PHE A 28 -7.99 -4.08 2.44
C PHE A 28 -7.64 -3.01 1.41
N TRP A 29 -7.43 -3.41 0.14
CA TRP A 29 -7.29 -2.48 -0.97
C TRP A 29 -8.47 -1.53 -1.07
N ALA A 30 -9.69 -1.99 -0.84
CA ALA A 30 -10.89 -1.15 -0.87
C ALA A 30 -10.84 0.03 0.12
N ALA A 31 -10.13 -0.11 1.24
CA ALA A 31 -9.84 1.00 2.14
C ALA A 31 -8.66 1.86 1.66
N HIS A 32 -7.66 1.24 1.04
CA HIS A 32 -6.40 1.88 0.68
C HIS A 32 -6.43 2.57 -0.70
N VAL A 33 -7.27 2.11 -1.61
CA VAL A 33 -7.46 2.72 -2.94
C VAL A 33 -7.84 4.20 -2.86
N VAL A 34 -8.48 4.63 -1.79
CA VAL A 34 -8.78 6.05 -1.51
C VAL A 34 -7.52 6.89 -1.51
N HIS A 35 -6.45 6.37 -0.89
CA HIS A 35 -5.14 6.97 -0.79
C HIS A 35 -4.46 7.05 -2.17
N HIS A 36 -4.47 5.95 -2.93
CA HIS A 36 -3.85 5.84 -4.26
C HIS A 36 -4.64 6.50 -5.38
N SER A 37 -5.93 6.81 -5.20
CA SER A 37 -6.79 7.33 -6.28
C SER A 37 -6.53 8.79 -6.66
N SER A 38 -5.57 9.48 -6.02
CA SER A 38 -5.17 10.83 -6.40
C SER A 38 -4.27 10.81 -7.63
N GLU A 39 -4.60 11.61 -8.64
CA GLU A 39 -3.74 11.86 -9.80
C GLU A 39 -2.59 12.84 -9.49
N TYR A 40 -2.56 13.37 -8.27
CA TYR A 40 -1.52 14.26 -7.76
C TYR A 40 -0.78 13.61 -6.61
N PHE A 41 0.54 13.79 -6.57
CA PHE A 41 1.38 13.35 -5.48
C PHE A 41 1.86 14.56 -4.68
N ASN A 42 1.22 14.79 -3.55
CA ASN A 42 1.49 15.92 -2.65
C ASN A 42 1.02 15.61 -1.22
N LEU A 43 1.29 16.49 -0.28
CA LEU A 43 0.90 16.33 1.13
C LEU A 43 -0.61 16.10 1.34
N GLY A 44 -1.46 16.63 0.45
CA GLY A 44 -2.90 16.36 0.46
C GLY A 44 -3.22 14.88 0.18
N THR A 45 -2.41 14.21 -0.65
CA THR A 45 -2.51 12.76 -0.88
C THR A 45 -2.20 12.00 0.41
N GLY A 46 -1.20 12.42 1.19
CA GLY A 46 -0.86 11.83 2.48
C GLY A 46 -1.98 11.89 3.53
N LEU A 47 -2.92 12.84 3.39
CA LEU A 47 -4.08 12.96 4.27
C LEU A 47 -5.30 12.14 3.79
N ARG A 48 -5.29 11.64 2.56
CA ARG A 48 -6.40 10.86 2.00
C ARG A 48 -6.27 9.41 2.45
N ASN A 49 -7.06 9.02 3.45
CA ASN A 49 -7.12 7.64 3.93
C ASN A 49 -8.56 7.15 4.03
N GLY A 50 -8.77 5.87 3.73
CA GLY A 50 -10.04 5.21 3.98
C GLY A 50 -10.22 5.00 5.49
N TRP A 51 -11.32 5.48 6.04
CA TRP A 51 -11.63 5.36 7.47
C TRP A 51 -11.68 3.90 7.97
N PHE A 52 -11.97 2.96 7.09
CA PHE A 52 -12.09 1.53 7.44
C PHE A 52 -10.74 0.91 7.84
N THR A 53 -9.61 1.51 7.45
CA THR A 53 -8.28 1.07 7.90
C THR A 53 -8.15 1.06 9.43
N LEU A 54 -8.86 1.95 10.12
CA LEU A 54 -8.85 2.03 11.58
C LEU A 54 -9.39 0.75 12.24
N VAL A 55 -10.24 -0.01 11.55
CA VAL A 55 -10.87 -1.22 12.08
C VAL A 55 -9.90 -2.41 12.08
N TYR A 56 -9.11 -2.58 11.03
CA TYR A 56 -8.26 -3.77 10.89
C TYR A 56 -6.76 -3.50 11.09
N LYS A 57 -6.29 -2.25 10.99
CA LYS A 57 -4.88 -1.91 11.24
C LYS A 57 -4.36 -2.46 12.58
N PRO A 58 -5.10 -2.38 13.70
CA PRO A 58 -4.64 -2.93 14.98
C PRO A 58 -4.27 -4.42 14.93
N LEU A 59 -4.89 -5.23 14.06
CA LEU A 59 -4.60 -6.66 13.95
C LEU A 59 -3.14 -6.92 13.57
N PHE A 60 -2.52 -6.03 12.81
CA PHE A 60 -1.11 -6.14 12.40
C PHE A 60 -0.12 -5.74 13.49
N TYR A 61 -0.59 -5.10 14.55
CA TYR A 61 0.25 -4.59 15.66
C TYR A 61 0.02 -5.33 16.98
N MET A 62 -1.05 -6.12 17.11
CA MET A 62 -1.41 -6.82 18.36
C MET A 62 -0.30 -7.74 18.87
N TRP A 63 0.47 -8.35 17.99
CA TRP A 63 1.58 -9.22 18.36
C TRP A 63 2.66 -8.48 19.16
N MET A 64 2.87 -7.19 18.91
CA MET A 64 3.82 -6.35 19.66
C MET A 64 3.43 -6.25 21.13
N ALA A 65 2.13 -6.03 21.41
CA ALA A 65 1.62 -6.06 22.77
C ALA A 65 1.76 -7.47 23.40
N ALA A 66 1.51 -8.53 22.63
CA ALA A 66 1.63 -9.91 23.10
C ALA A 66 3.05 -10.30 23.51
N ILE A 67 4.09 -9.73 22.89
CA ILE A 67 5.50 -9.94 23.27
C ILE A 67 6.00 -8.94 24.31
N GLY A 68 5.13 -8.05 24.84
CA GLY A 68 5.40 -7.22 26.00
C GLY A 68 5.76 -5.76 25.72
N PHE A 69 5.62 -5.23 24.50
CA PHE A 69 5.76 -3.79 24.28
C PHE A 69 4.61 -3.02 24.94
N HIS A 70 4.97 -1.98 25.69
CA HIS A 70 3.98 -1.16 26.35
C HIS A 70 3.12 -0.38 25.34
N PRO A 71 1.78 -0.34 25.46
CA PRO A 71 0.91 0.32 24.48
C PRO A 71 1.27 1.79 24.19
N VAL A 72 1.73 2.54 25.18
CA VAL A 72 2.18 3.94 25.00
C VAL A 72 3.39 4.00 24.07
N MET A 73 4.35 3.06 24.17
CA MET A 73 5.50 3.00 23.26
C MET A 73 5.02 2.73 21.83
N MET A 74 4.11 1.78 21.63
CA MET A 74 3.54 1.45 20.33
C MET A 74 2.84 2.65 19.71
N ILE A 75 2.04 3.40 20.50
CA ILE A 75 1.36 4.62 20.02
C ILE A 75 2.38 5.68 19.59
N VAL A 76 3.45 5.87 20.35
CA VAL A 76 4.51 6.84 20.03
C VAL A 76 5.24 6.44 18.74
N CYS A 77 5.63 5.16 18.60
CA CYS A 77 6.27 4.66 17.39
C CYS A 77 5.36 4.84 16.16
N LEU A 78 4.09 4.45 16.28
CA LEU A 78 3.09 4.62 15.24
C LEU A 78 2.88 6.10 14.85
N ALA A 79 2.89 7.03 15.82
CA ALA A 79 2.76 8.46 15.56
C ALA A 79 3.98 9.01 14.80
N ILE A 80 5.20 8.62 15.20
CA ILE A 80 6.43 8.99 14.51
C ILE A 80 6.41 8.43 13.09
N GLU A 81 6.01 7.18 12.90
CA GLU A 81 5.87 6.57 11.58
C GLU A 81 4.88 7.33 10.70
N SER A 82 3.70 7.63 11.23
CA SER A 82 2.68 8.38 10.49
C SER A 82 3.17 9.76 10.02
N LEU A 83 3.95 10.45 10.86
CA LEU A 83 4.60 11.72 10.50
C LEU A 83 5.66 11.52 9.41
N TRP A 84 6.46 10.45 9.51
CA TRP A 84 7.42 10.10 8.46
C TRP A 84 6.72 9.85 7.14
N GLN A 85 5.72 8.99 7.12
CA GLN A 85 4.95 8.66 5.93
C GLN A 85 4.26 9.88 5.32
N PHE A 86 3.72 10.77 6.15
CA PHE A 86 3.10 12.00 5.68
C PHE A 86 4.08 12.87 4.89
N GLN A 87 5.29 13.10 5.41
CA GLN A 87 6.29 13.94 4.74
C GLN A 87 6.83 13.32 3.44
N LEU A 88 6.74 12.00 3.25
CA LEU A 88 7.17 11.35 2.01
C LEU A 88 6.29 11.71 0.81
N HIS A 89 5.07 12.20 1.03
CA HIS A 89 4.15 12.64 -0.03
C HIS A 89 4.51 14.03 -0.56
N THR A 90 5.75 14.20 -1.01
CA THR A 90 6.24 15.46 -1.56
C THR A 90 7.23 15.22 -2.69
N GLN A 91 7.35 16.20 -3.58
CA GLN A 91 8.36 16.22 -4.65
C GLN A 91 9.49 17.23 -4.36
N PHE A 92 9.41 17.94 -3.23
CA PHE A 92 10.32 19.05 -2.92
C PHE A 92 11.52 18.64 -2.04
N LEU A 93 11.50 17.45 -1.45
CA LEU A 93 12.62 17.02 -0.62
C LEU A 93 13.83 16.65 -1.48
N PRO A 94 15.05 17.00 -1.04
CA PRO A 94 16.27 16.64 -1.78
C PRO A 94 16.47 15.12 -1.76
N LYS A 95 16.92 14.57 -2.90
CA LYS A 95 17.32 13.16 -2.99
C LYS A 95 18.63 12.96 -2.24
N SER A 96 18.68 12.03 -1.30
CA SER A 96 19.89 11.61 -0.59
C SER A 96 20.17 10.15 -0.87
N LYS A 97 21.22 9.87 -1.66
CA LYS A 97 21.63 8.47 -1.95
C LYS A 97 22.02 7.70 -0.68
N PHE A 98 22.63 8.38 0.29
CA PHE A 98 23.00 7.76 1.56
C PHE A 98 21.74 7.31 2.34
N LEU A 99 20.79 8.20 2.57
CA LEU A 99 19.55 7.84 3.28
C LEU A 99 18.72 6.82 2.48
N ALA A 100 18.63 6.97 1.16
CA ALA A 100 17.90 6.07 0.29
C ALA A 100 18.45 4.63 0.30
N SER A 101 19.70 4.41 0.67
CA SER A 101 20.30 3.07 0.74
C SER A 101 19.65 2.17 1.81
N PHE A 102 19.06 2.74 2.87
CA PHE A 102 18.43 2.00 3.97
C PHE A 102 17.07 2.55 4.42
N MET A 103 16.74 3.81 4.10
CA MET A 103 15.46 4.42 4.47
C MET A 103 14.53 4.50 3.26
N ASN A 104 13.23 4.42 3.56
CA ASN A 104 12.20 4.75 2.59
C ASN A 104 12.14 6.28 2.44
N MET A 105 12.42 6.76 1.22
CA MET A 105 12.47 8.17 0.86
C MET A 105 11.28 8.56 -0.02
N HIS A 106 11.04 9.86 -0.19
CA HIS A 106 9.99 10.38 -1.06
C HIS A 106 10.08 9.83 -2.51
N SER A 107 11.28 9.56 -3.02
CA SER A 107 11.48 8.94 -4.34
C SER A 107 10.96 7.49 -4.38
N HIS A 108 11.19 6.69 -3.33
CA HIS A 108 10.66 5.34 -3.23
C HIS A 108 9.13 5.36 -3.04
N HIS A 109 8.61 6.32 -2.27
CA HIS A 109 7.19 6.48 -2.05
C HIS A 109 6.45 7.01 -3.28
N SER A 110 7.12 7.82 -4.12
CA SER A 110 6.57 8.22 -5.42
C SER A 110 6.49 7.05 -6.42
N VAL A 111 7.42 6.10 -6.37
CA VAL A 111 7.33 4.81 -7.09
C VAL A 111 6.12 4.02 -6.59
N HIS A 112 5.94 3.92 -5.25
CA HIS A 112 4.82 3.23 -4.63
C HIS A 112 3.46 3.78 -5.08
N HIS A 113 3.31 5.09 -5.20
CA HIS A 113 2.09 5.75 -5.68
C HIS A 113 1.92 5.77 -7.19
N SER A 114 2.89 5.29 -7.94
CA SER A 114 2.83 5.30 -9.39
C SER A 114 1.86 4.25 -9.93
N SER A 115 1.06 4.61 -10.93
CA SER A 115 0.18 3.70 -11.69
C SER A 115 0.88 2.97 -12.84
N ARG A 116 2.21 3.12 -12.99
CA ARG A 116 2.98 2.37 -13.98
C ARG A 116 3.06 0.90 -13.60
N LEU A 117 2.92 0.01 -14.57
CA LEU A 117 2.92 -1.45 -14.33
C LEU A 117 4.23 -1.92 -13.67
N GLU A 118 5.37 -1.32 -14.03
CA GLU A 118 6.69 -1.65 -13.48
C GLU A 118 6.83 -1.32 -11.98
N TYR A 119 5.98 -0.42 -11.47
CA TYR A 119 6.03 0.15 -10.14
C TYR A 119 4.90 -0.34 -9.21
N LEU A 120 3.86 -0.97 -9.77
CA LEU A 120 2.75 -1.47 -8.94
C LEU A 120 3.23 -2.47 -7.91
N ASP A 121 2.65 -2.40 -6.72
CA ASP A 121 2.94 -3.27 -5.58
C ASP A 121 4.43 -3.31 -5.18
N LYS A 122 5.08 -2.14 -5.22
CA LYS A 122 6.47 -1.93 -4.77
C LYS A 122 6.54 -0.94 -3.61
N ASN A 123 7.62 -1.03 -2.83
CA ASN A 123 8.01 -0.09 -1.77
C ASN A 123 6.93 0.11 -0.67
N HIS A 124 6.57 -0.97 0.03
CA HIS A 124 5.57 -0.95 1.11
C HIS A 124 6.15 -0.51 2.47
N GLY A 125 7.47 -0.34 2.57
CA GLY A 125 8.16 -0.01 3.84
C GLY A 125 7.71 1.32 4.46
N GLY A 126 7.79 1.40 5.78
CA GLY A 126 7.55 2.59 6.56
C GLY A 126 8.73 3.54 6.55
N TYR A 127 9.64 3.40 7.54
CA TYR A 127 10.90 4.17 7.57
C TYR A 127 12.00 3.53 6.77
N LEU A 128 12.14 2.19 6.94
CA LEU A 128 13.24 1.42 6.38
C LEU A 128 12.77 0.74 5.09
N ASN A 129 13.64 0.73 4.08
CA ASN A 129 13.39 -0.06 2.88
C ASN A 129 13.93 -1.49 2.99
N ILE A 130 14.42 -1.88 4.18
CA ILE A 130 15.01 -3.20 4.41
C ILE A 130 13.99 -4.32 4.22
N PHE A 131 12.74 -4.13 4.66
CA PHE A 131 11.70 -5.13 4.49
C PHE A 131 11.30 -5.30 3.03
N ASP A 132 11.26 -4.21 2.25
CA ASP A 132 11.07 -4.30 0.80
C ASP A 132 12.19 -5.09 0.12
N ARG A 133 13.44 -4.89 0.53
CA ARG A 133 14.60 -5.62 0.00
C ARG A 133 14.56 -7.10 0.39
N VAL A 134 14.28 -7.40 1.64
CA VAL A 134 14.22 -8.78 2.16
C VAL A 134 13.08 -9.57 1.50
N PHE A 135 11.92 -8.93 1.30
CA PHE A 135 10.73 -9.60 0.74
C PHE A 135 10.53 -9.35 -0.77
N GLY A 136 11.50 -8.72 -1.46
CA GLY A 136 11.52 -8.61 -2.92
C GLY A 136 10.54 -7.59 -3.50
N THR A 137 10.09 -6.63 -2.70
CA THR A 137 9.18 -5.56 -3.14
C THR A 137 9.88 -4.22 -3.37
N PHE A 138 11.21 -4.16 -3.18
CA PHE A 138 11.98 -2.94 -3.41
C PHE A 138 12.11 -2.60 -4.90
N LYS A 139 11.87 -1.34 -5.23
CA LYS A 139 12.09 -0.78 -6.56
C LYS A 139 12.64 0.64 -6.46
N GLU A 140 13.79 0.87 -7.07
CA GLU A 140 14.38 2.20 -7.19
C GLU A 140 13.58 3.05 -8.18
N HIS A 141 13.57 4.37 -7.95
CA HIS A 141 13.02 5.31 -8.91
C HIS A 141 13.93 5.44 -10.13
N ASP A 142 13.40 5.26 -11.32
CA ASP A 142 14.09 5.53 -12.57
C ASP A 142 13.81 6.97 -13.01
N ASP A 143 14.84 7.81 -13.01
CA ASP A 143 14.74 9.23 -13.39
C ASP A 143 14.38 9.43 -14.88
N HIS A 144 14.49 8.39 -15.71
CA HIS A 144 14.08 8.42 -17.12
C HIS A 144 12.60 8.11 -17.33
N LEU A 145 11.92 7.61 -16.29
CA LEU A 145 10.50 7.28 -16.33
C LEU A 145 9.69 8.35 -15.61
N GLU A 146 8.82 9.03 -16.35
CA GLU A 146 7.87 9.95 -15.75
C GLU A 146 6.86 9.19 -14.89
N ASN A 147 6.72 9.58 -13.62
CA ASN A 147 5.71 9.01 -12.74
C ASN A 147 4.30 9.42 -13.19
N ARG A 148 3.40 8.44 -13.22
CA ARG A 148 1.96 8.65 -13.38
C ARG A 148 1.28 8.21 -12.12
N PHE A 149 0.46 9.07 -11.55
CA PHE A 149 -0.25 8.80 -10.29
C PHE A 149 -1.72 8.46 -10.55
N GLY A 150 -2.37 7.93 -9.53
CA GLY A 150 -3.72 7.41 -9.64
C GLY A 150 -3.74 5.88 -9.67
N VAL A 151 -4.87 5.30 -10.05
CA VAL A 151 -5.08 3.85 -10.11
C VAL A 151 -5.51 3.43 -11.50
N LEU A 152 -5.29 2.15 -11.85
CA LEU A 152 -5.65 1.60 -13.17
C LEU A 152 -7.15 1.69 -13.46
N SER A 153 -7.98 1.60 -12.43
CA SER A 153 -9.45 1.70 -12.54
C SER A 153 -9.96 2.79 -11.60
N PRO A 154 -9.89 4.07 -11.99
CA PRO A 154 -10.27 5.18 -11.13
C PRO A 154 -11.76 5.19 -10.84
N PRO A 155 -12.20 5.75 -9.71
CA PRO A 155 -13.60 5.97 -9.41
C PRO A 155 -14.21 6.92 -10.47
N LYS A 156 -15.48 6.67 -10.85
CA LYS A 156 -16.19 7.46 -11.89
C LYS A 156 -16.55 8.89 -11.46
N SER A 157 -16.22 9.29 -10.25
CA SER A 157 -16.56 10.59 -9.68
C SER A 157 -15.58 10.98 -8.59
N ASN A 158 -15.31 12.27 -8.47
CA ASN A 158 -14.52 12.86 -7.39
C ASN A 158 -15.33 13.13 -6.11
N HIS A 159 -16.61 12.77 -6.08
CA HIS A 159 -17.44 12.92 -4.87
C HIS A 159 -16.85 12.02 -3.74
N PRO A 160 -16.56 12.58 -2.55
CA PRO A 160 -15.86 11.84 -1.48
C PRO A 160 -16.50 10.49 -1.14
N TRP A 161 -17.83 10.42 -1.09
CA TRP A 161 -18.55 9.18 -0.81
C TRP A 161 -18.31 8.11 -1.89
N VAL A 162 -18.26 8.50 -3.16
CA VAL A 162 -17.97 7.56 -4.26
C VAL A 162 -16.55 7.06 -4.14
N VAL A 163 -15.58 7.95 -3.91
CA VAL A 163 -14.17 7.58 -3.74
C VAL A 163 -14.01 6.62 -2.57
N LEU A 164 -14.69 6.85 -1.44
CA LEU A 164 -14.62 6.00 -0.24
C LEU A 164 -15.27 4.62 -0.40
N THR A 165 -16.27 4.48 -1.28
CA THR A 165 -17.14 3.28 -1.28
C THR A 165 -17.13 2.49 -2.59
N HIS A 166 -16.57 3.00 -3.69
CA HIS A 166 -16.68 2.39 -5.02
C HIS A 166 -16.16 0.95 -5.07
N GLU A 167 -15.01 0.67 -4.43
CA GLU A 167 -14.43 -0.67 -4.44
C GLU A 167 -15.19 -1.63 -3.52
N TYR A 168 -15.69 -1.17 -2.37
CA TYR A 168 -16.59 -1.98 -1.54
C TYR A 168 -17.88 -2.35 -2.29
N ALA A 169 -18.44 -1.41 -3.05
CA ALA A 169 -19.61 -1.67 -3.88
C ALA A 169 -19.27 -2.65 -5.03
N ALA A 170 -18.05 -2.60 -5.58
CA ALA A 170 -17.57 -3.56 -6.56
C ALA A 170 -17.44 -4.97 -5.96
N ILE A 171 -16.78 -5.09 -4.81
CA ILE A 171 -16.68 -6.37 -4.07
C ILE A 171 -18.08 -6.94 -3.81
N TRP A 172 -19.01 -6.13 -3.33
CA TRP A 172 -20.36 -6.57 -3.03
C TRP A 172 -21.11 -7.12 -4.26
N ARG A 173 -20.96 -6.44 -5.43
CA ARG A 173 -21.54 -6.93 -6.69
C ARG A 173 -20.94 -8.26 -7.11
N ASP A 174 -19.61 -8.39 -7.03
CA ASP A 174 -18.88 -9.60 -7.42
C ASP A 174 -19.24 -10.77 -6.51
N VAL A 175 -19.28 -10.57 -5.20
CA VAL A 175 -19.67 -11.61 -4.22
C VAL A 175 -21.12 -12.07 -4.46
N LYS A 176 -22.05 -11.16 -4.76
CA LYS A 176 -23.43 -11.53 -5.11
C LYS A 176 -23.54 -12.33 -6.41
N ALA A 177 -22.65 -12.11 -7.35
CA ALA A 177 -22.62 -12.80 -8.64
C ALA A 177 -21.81 -14.12 -8.57
N ALA A 178 -21.12 -14.39 -7.47
CA ALA A 178 -20.28 -15.57 -7.30
C ALA A 178 -21.09 -16.87 -7.41
N LYS A 179 -20.55 -17.84 -8.15
CA LYS A 179 -21.20 -19.14 -8.37
C LYS A 179 -20.85 -20.17 -7.29
N SER A 180 -19.92 -19.85 -6.40
CA SER A 180 -19.48 -20.73 -5.31
C SER A 180 -18.97 -19.90 -4.12
N PHE A 181 -18.92 -20.56 -2.94
CA PHE A 181 -18.29 -19.96 -1.74
C PHE A 181 -16.81 -19.58 -2.01
N ARG A 182 -16.08 -20.43 -2.74
CA ARG A 182 -14.67 -20.15 -3.11
C ARG A 182 -14.57 -18.87 -3.95
N GLU A 183 -15.41 -18.69 -4.94
CA GLU A 183 -15.41 -17.47 -5.75
C GLU A 183 -15.75 -16.24 -4.89
N GLY A 184 -16.77 -16.32 -4.04
CA GLY A 184 -17.12 -15.23 -3.13
C GLY A 184 -15.98 -14.86 -2.18
N PHE A 185 -15.28 -15.88 -1.64
CA PHE A 185 -14.09 -15.68 -0.80
C PHE A 185 -12.96 -15.02 -1.59
N MET A 186 -12.68 -15.48 -2.81
CA MET A 186 -11.62 -14.92 -3.66
C MET A 186 -11.93 -13.48 -4.10
N TYR A 187 -13.19 -13.14 -4.33
CA TYR A 187 -13.59 -11.74 -4.61
C TYR A 187 -13.35 -10.78 -3.44
N MET A 188 -13.33 -11.28 -2.20
CA MET A 188 -13.06 -10.46 -1.01
C MET A 188 -11.57 -10.47 -0.63
N PHE A 189 -10.95 -11.65 -0.59
CA PHE A 189 -9.62 -11.86 0.00
C PHE A 189 -8.54 -12.23 -1.01
N GLY A 190 -8.89 -12.48 -2.25
CA GLY A 190 -7.93 -12.61 -3.34
C GLY A 190 -7.31 -11.27 -3.73
N PRO A 191 -6.29 -11.29 -4.61
CA PRO A 191 -5.65 -10.05 -5.05
C PRO A 191 -6.61 -9.16 -5.86
N PRO A 192 -6.46 -7.82 -5.78
CA PRO A 192 -7.18 -6.90 -6.65
C PRO A 192 -7.04 -7.30 -8.13
N GLY A 193 -8.12 -7.21 -8.89
CA GLY A 193 -8.13 -7.62 -10.31
C GLY A 193 -8.36 -9.11 -10.56
N TRP A 194 -8.41 -9.96 -9.54
CA TRP A 194 -8.74 -11.37 -9.73
C TRP A 194 -10.18 -11.58 -10.25
N SER A 195 -10.34 -12.52 -11.19
CA SER A 195 -11.66 -13.02 -11.63
C SER A 195 -11.56 -14.51 -12.00
N PRO A 196 -12.64 -15.30 -11.81
CA PRO A 196 -12.60 -16.75 -12.04
C PRO A 196 -12.45 -17.13 -13.51
N ASP A 197 -12.79 -16.24 -14.42
CA ASP A 197 -12.75 -16.41 -15.89
C ASP A 197 -11.57 -15.70 -16.56
N GLY A 198 -10.69 -15.05 -15.78
CA GLY A 198 -9.57 -14.28 -16.31
C GLY A 198 -9.94 -12.99 -17.05
N SER A 199 -11.21 -12.55 -16.96
CA SER A 199 -11.67 -11.32 -17.61
C SER A 199 -11.06 -10.05 -17.02
N ARG A 200 -10.54 -10.13 -15.79
CA ARG A 200 -9.72 -9.12 -15.13
C ARG A 200 -8.36 -9.73 -14.81
N LYS A 201 -7.34 -8.88 -14.69
CA LYS A 201 -5.97 -9.30 -14.41
C LYS A 201 -5.48 -8.71 -13.09
N THR A 202 -4.77 -9.51 -12.34
CA THR A 202 -4.02 -9.08 -11.15
C THR A 202 -2.77 -8.32 -11.56
N VAL A 203 -2.18 -7.55 -10.63
CA VAL A 203 -0.92 -6.85 -10.89
C VAL A 203 0.19 -7.79 -11.34
N ARG A 204 0.28 -8.99 -10.74
CA ARG A 204 1.28 -10.01 -11.11
C ARG A 204 1.12 -10.49 -12.55
N GLU A 205 -0.10 -10.74 -12.99
CA GLU A 205 -0.39 -11.15 -14.38
C GLU A 205 -0.05 -10.03 -15.36
N LEU A 206 -0.40 -8.78 -15.04
CA LEU A 206 -0.05 -7.62 -15.87
C LEU A 206 1.47 -7.41 -15.97
N GLN A 207 2.20 -7.58 -14.86
CA GLN A 207 3.66 -7.46 -14.85
C GLN A 207 4.33 -8.60 -15.62
N GLN A 208 3.77 -9.81 -15.56
CA GLN A 208 4.29 -10.94 -16.34
C GLN A 208 4.12 -10.70 -17.84
N GLU A 209 2.95 -10.24 -18.28
CA GLU A 209 2.71 -9.90 -19.69
C GLU A 209 3.67 -8.80 -20.16
N LEU A 210 3.90 -7.77 -19.36
CA LEU A 210 4.87 -6.72 -19.69
C LEU A 210 6.29 -7.27 -19.90
N LEU A 211 6.70 -8.27 -19.11
CA LEU A 211 8.01 -8.92 -19.28
C LEU A 211 8.06 -9.80 -20.52
N GLU A 212 6.99 -10.49 -20.86
CA GLU A 212 6.88 -11.33 -22.06
C GLU A 212 6.87 -10.48 -23.34
N GLU A 213 6.24 -9.30 -23.32
CA GLU A 213 6.26 -8.34 -24.45
C GLU A 213 7.63 -7.68 -24.67
N ALA A 214 8.46 -7.59 -23.61
CA ALA A 214 9.78 -6.98 -23.65
C ALA A 214 10.91 -7.96 -24.03
N ALA A 215 10.62 -9.27 -24.11
CA ALA A 215 11.58 -10.34 -24.39
C ALA A 215 11.65 -10.71 -25.86
#